data_6e4784176989105ef733567967faffc3
#
_entry.id   6e4784176989105ef733567967faffc3
#
_cell.length_a   1.000
_cell.length_b   1.000
_cell.length_c   1.000
_cell.angle_alpha   90.00
_cell.angle_beta   90.00
_cell.angle_gamma   90.00
#
_symmetry.space_group_name_H-M   'P 1'
#
loop_
_entity.id
_entity.type
_entity.pdbx_description
1 polymer ?
#
loop_
_entity_poly.entity_id
_entity_poly.type
_entity_poly.pdbx_seq_one_letter_code
_entity_poly.pdbx_strand_id
1 'polypeptide(L)'
;MAYADGLKCYGYTRDKRPLAWKDQKYVMKDGIVYDENGKKAPYRELPFSPTVVGSTKIVEGDFDDCLAMLMTDLEEEWKAEGRSGAMAAAQVPEAPGEANKAQGRTNETHDPSNAPVKPRVYLSDVIRYEEDAREVYGRLKELCASYGLEAVTPCDWADGFPETESANPYVRAAALTENYCRLVRSCDAVIADLNDYRGYECSNDVGFECGMGFEMGKKLFGYMRDTRPCIEKIPHLGEAAEFRDMTGCNVENFNYPANLMFGSSMKIYEGDFEQIIERAAKELKG
;
A
#
# COMPACT_ATOMS: atom_id res chain seq x y z
N MET A 1 4.32 5.08 -4.90
CA MET A 1 5.36 5.96 -5.51
C MET A 1 4.82 6.65 -6.75
N ALA A 2 4.90 6.07 -7.94
CA ALA A 2 4.49 6.72 -9.19
C ALA A 2 3.11 7.42 -9.17
N TYR A 3 2.10 6.80 -8.57
CA TYR A 3 0.77 7.38 -8.46
C TYR A 3 0.75 8.66 -7.61
N ALA A 4 1.47 8.69 -6.49
CA ALA A 4 1.54 9.85 -5.60
C ALA A 4 2.20 11.07 -6.26
N ASP A 5 3.07 10.84 -7.23
CA ASP A 5 3.75 11.86 -8.05
C ASP A 5 2.96 12.26 -9.30
N GLY A 6 1.75 11.75 -9.45
CA GLY A 6 0.91 12.02 -10.61
C GLY A 6 1.35 11.28 -11.89
N LEU A 7 2.24 10.30 -11.77
CA LEU A 7 2.65 9.46 -12.89
C LEU A 7 1.54 8.44 -13.21
N LYS A 8 1.35 8.17 -14.48
CA LYS A 8 0.44 7.10 -14.91
C LYS A 8 1.06 5.74 -14.68
N CYS A 9 0.31 4.89 -13.98
CA CYS A 9 0.73 3.52 -13.72
C CYS A 9 -0.03 2.57 -14.63
N TYR A 10 0.68 1.67 -15.26
CA TYR A 10 0.12 0.58 -16.08
C TYR A 10 0.54 -0.76 -15.50
N GLY A 11 -0.40 -1.69 -15.47
CA GLY A 11 -0.16 -3.05 -15.05
C GLY A 11 -0.83 -4.02 -16.03
N TYR A 12 -0.27 -5.20 -16.19
CA TYR A 12 -0.86 -6.23 -17.04
C TYR A 12 -1.13 -7.51 -16.26
N THR A 13 -2.11 -8.25 -16.74
CA THR A 13 -2.49 -9.54 -16.18
C THR A 13 -3.12 -10.42 -17.26
N ARG A 14 -2.87 -11.73 -17.20
CA ARG A 14 -3.56 -12.71 -18.03
C ARG A 14 -4.95 -13.05 -17.51
N ASP A 15 -5.29 -12.64 -16.31
CA ASP A 15 -6.58 -12.91 -15.69
C ASP A 15 -7.15 -11.64 -15.03
N LYS A 16 -7.98 -10.93 -15.79
CA LYS A 16 -8.69 -9.72 -15.35
C LYS A 16 -10.07 -10.02 -14.75
N ARG A 17 -10.41 -11.29 -14.55
CA ARG A 17 -11.68 -11.66 -13.93
C ARG A 17 -11.77 -11.07 -12.51
N PRO A 18 -12.98 -10.77 -12.04
CA PRO A 18 -13.20 -10.37 -10.64
C PRO A 18 -12.63 -11.38 -9.64
N LEU A 19 -12.15 -10.92 -8.50
CA LEU A 19 -11.64 -11.79 -7.42
C LEU A 19 -12.64 -12.88 -7.02
N ALA A 20 -13.95 -12.57 -7.08
CA ALA A 20 -15.00 -13.55 -6.82
C ALA A 20 -14.99 -14.77 -7.77
N TRP A 21 -14.34 -14.68 -8.92
CA TRP A 21 -14.28 -15.72 -9.96
C TRP A 21 -12.92 -16.41 -10.03
N LYS A 22 -11.96 -15.97 -9.18
CA LYS A 22 -10.64 -16.58 -9.04
C LYS A 22 -10.68 -17.46 -7.80
N ASP A 23 -10.71 -18.73 -7.91
CA ASP A 23 -10.61 -19.83 -6.94
C ASP A 23 -10.68 -19.52 -5.41
N GLN A 24 -11.34 -18.44 -5.03
CA GLN A 24 -11.51 -18.02 -3.65
C GLN A 24 -12.89 -18.46 -3.15
N LYS A 25 -12.91 -19.05 -1.96
CA LYS A 25 -14.14 -19.43 -1.29
C LYS A 25 -14.68 -18.24 -0.52
N TYR A 26 -15.89 -17.83 -0.86
CA TYR A 26 -16.61 -16.78 -0.15
C TYR A 26 -17.83 -17.31 0.56
N VAL A 27 -18.12 -16.76 1.71
CA VAL A 27 -19.33 -17.03 2.49
C VAL A 27 -20.10 -15.74 2.65
N MET A 28 -21.41 -15.78 2.37
CA MET A 28 -22.29 -14.64 2.63
C MET A 28 -22.96 -14.80 4.00
N LYS A 29 -22.83 -13.80 4.87
CA LYS A 29 -23.47 -13.73 6.16
C LYS A 29 -24.06 -12.32 6.32
N ASP A 30 -25.37 -12.23 6.58
CA ASP A 30 -26.11 -10.97 6.78
C ASP A 30 -25.90 -9.92 5.66
N GLY A 31 -25.83 -10.39 4.41
CA GLY A 31 -25.62 -9.52 3.24
C GLY A 31 -24.17 -9.08 3.04
N ILE A 32 -23.26 -9.44 3.96
CA ILE A 32 -21.83 -9.16 3.86
C ILE A 32 -21.11 -10.42 3.36
N VAL A 33 -20.14 -10.24 2.47
CA VAL A 33 -19.33 -11.33 1.94
C VAL A 33 -18.00 -11.38 2.68
N TYR A 34 -17.65 -12.57 3.12
CA TYR A 34 -16.41 -12.89 3.81
C TYR A 34 -15.61 -13.91 3.00
N ASP A 35 -14.30 -13.87 3.09
CA ASP A 35 -13.42 -14.90 2.58
C ASP A 35 -13.37 -16.13 3.53
N GLU A 36 -12.61 -17.15 3.16
CA GLU A 36 -12.45 -18.38 3.95
C GLU A 36 -11.78 -18.14 5.32
N ASN A 37 -11.10 -17.01 5.52
CA ASN A 37 -10.48 -16.62 6.78
C ASN A 37 -11.39 -15.73 7.65
N GLY A 38 -12.64 -15.51 7.23
CA GLY A 38 -13.61 -14.68 7.94
C GLY A 38 -13.39 -13.17 7.76
N LYS A 39 -12.53 -12.74 6.84
CA LYS A 39 -12.32 -11.33 6.52
C LYS A 39 -13.35 -10.84 5.51
N LYS A 40 -13.86 -9.64 5.68
CA LYS A 40 -14.75 -9.02 4.69
C LYS A 40 -14.07 -8.94 3.33
N ALA A 41 -14.82 -9.21 2.27
CA ALA A 41 -14.38 -9.12 0.88
C ALA A 41 -15.27 -8.13 0.09
N PRO A 42 -15.26 -6.83 0.43
CA PRO A 42 -16.17 -5.84 -0.13
C PRO A 42 -15.89 -5.50 -1.60
N TYR A 43 -14.71 -5.86 -2.11
CA TYR A 43 -14.24 -5.50 -3.45
C TYR A 43 -14.03 -6.72 -4.35
N ARG A 44 -14.77 -7.80 -4.10
CA ARG A 44 -14.65 -9.05 -4.85
C ARG A 44 -14.99 -8.94 -6.33
N GLU A 45 -15.70 -7.89 -6.74
CA GLU A 45 -16.00 -7.57 -8.14
C GLU A 45 -14.81 -6.96 -8.90
N LEU A 46 -13.77 -6.54 -8.20
CA LEU A 46 -12.54 -6.05 -8.81
C LEU A 46 -11.56 -7.20 -9.09
N PRO A 47 -10.68 -7.07 -10.10
CA PRO A 47 -9.65 -8.08 -10.40
C PRO A 47 -8.51 -8.12 -9.36
N PHE A 48 -8.30 -7.03 -8.62
CA PHE A 48 -7.26 -6.85 -7.59
C PHE A 48 -7.79 -5.99 -6.43
N SER A 49 -6.92 -5.72 -5.45
CA SER A 49 -7.28 -4.81 -4.35
C SER A 49 -7.63 -3.41 -4.86
N PRO A 50 -8.46 -2.65 -4.12
CA PRO A 50 -8.87 -1.31 -4.53
C PRO A 50 -7.69 -0.37 -4.81
N THR A 51 -6.62 -0.45 -4.02
CA THR A 51 -5.43 0.40 -4.18
C THR A 51 -4.71 0.14 -5.50
N VAL A 52 -4.60 -1.12 -5.92
CA VAL A 52 -4.03 -1.48 -7.22
C VAL A 52 -4.93 -1.00 -8.36
N VAL A 53 -6.24 -1.28 -8.29
CA VAL A 53 -7.19 -0.89 -9.34
C VAL A 53 -7.36 0.62 -9.42
N GLY A 54 -7.36 1.32 -8.28
CA GLY A 54 -7.56 2.77 -8.22
C GLY A 54 -6.33 3.58 -8.67
N SER A 55 -5.14 2.98 -8.59
CA SER A 55 -3.87 3.65 -8.94
C SER A 55 -3.30 3.24 -10.30
N THR A 56 -3.83 2.18 -10.94
CA THR A 56 -3.18 1.54 -12.09
C THR A 56 -4.19 1.23 -13.19
N LYS A 57 -3.88 1.61 -14.42
CA LYS A 57 -4.62 1.15 -15.60
C LYS A 57 -4.25 -0.31 -15.88
N ILE A 58 -5.18 -1.22 -15.63
CA ILE A 58 -4.93 -2.67 -15.78
C ILE A 58 -5.30 -3.12 -17.19
N VAL A 59 -4.32 -3.69 -17.88
CA VAL A 59 -4.42 -4.25 -19.22
C VAL A 59 -4.54 -5.78 -19.11
N GLU A 60 -5.48 -6.38 -19.82
CA GLU A 60 -5.53 -7.83 -19.95
C GLU A 60 -4.61 -8.27 -21.09
N GLY A 61 -3.66 -9.14 -20.76
CA GLY A 61 -2.66 -9.61 -21.71
C GLY A 61 -1.29 -9.77 -21.08
N ASP A 62 -0.26 -9.52 -21.86
CA ASP A 62 1.14 -9.55 -21.42
C ASP A 62 1.80 -8.16 -21.45
N PHE A 63 3.12 -8.14 -21.35
CA PHE A 63 3.88 -6.88 -21.34
C PHE A 63 3.74 -6.11 -22.66
N ASP A 64 3.69 -6.79 -23.79
CA ASP A 64 3.58 -6.14 -25.10
C ASP A 64 2.21 -5.49 -25.28
N ASP A 65 1.14 -6.12 -24.80
CA ASP A 65 -0.21 -5.54 -24.78
C ASP A 65 -0.25 -4.29 -23.89
N CYS A 66 0.42 -4.35 -22.74
CA CYS A 66 0.51 -3.23 -21.83
C CYS A 66 1.29 -2.04 -22.44
N LEU A 67 2.39 -2.34 -23.12
CA LEU A 67 3.19 -1.35 -23.82
C LEU A 67 2.41 -0.69 -24.96
N ALA A 68 1.67 -1.50 -25.74
CA ALA A 68 0.83 -0.98 -26.83
C ALA A 68 -0.26 -0.02 -26.29
N MET A 69 -0.86 -0.35 -25.17
CA MET A 69 -1.85 0.51 -24.50
C MET A 69 -1.21 1.83 -24.02
N LEU A 70 -0.04 1.76 -23.39
CA LEU A 70 0.72 2.94 -22.96
C LEU A 70 1.03 3.86 -24.15
N MET A 71 1.50 3.29 -25.25
CA MET A 71 1.82 4.05 -26.47
C MET A 71 0.59 4.74 -27.05
N THR A 72 -0.55 4.05 -27.06
CA THR A 72 -1.83 4.61 -27.52
C THR A 72 -2.24 5.82 -26.68
N ASP A 73 -2.19 5.68 -25.37
CA ASP A 73 -2.56 6.75 -24.44
C ASP A 73 -1.63 7.97 -24.58
N LEU A 74 -0.32 7.75 -24.74
CA LEU A 74 0.65 8.83 -24.96
C LEU A 74 0.40 9.56 -26.29
N GLU A 75 0.09 8.83 -27.37
CA GLU A 75 -0.24 9.44 -28.65
C GLU A 75 -1.51 10.31 -28.59
N GLU A 76 -2.53 9.84 -27.86
CA GLU A 76 -3.78 10.60 -27.66
C GLU A 76 -3.53 11.89 -26.89
N GLU A 77 -2.69 11.86 -25.85
CA GLU A 77 -2.30 13.05 -25.09
C GLU A 77 -1.51 14.05 -25.92
N TRP A 78 -0.50 13.58 -26.64
CA TRP A 78 0.28 14.45 -27.51
C TRP A 78 -0.58 15.11 -28.58
N LYS A 79 -1.54 14.38 -29.15
CA LYS A 79 -2.53 14.98 -30.07
C LYS A 79 -3.40 16.03 -29.38
N ALA A 80 -3.86 15.77 -28.15
CA ALA A 80 -4.66 16.72 -27.39
C ALA A 80 -3.88 17.98 -27.00
N GLU A 81 -2.55 17.85 -26.76
CA GLU A 81 -1.64 18.96 -26.47
C GLU A 81 -1.15 19.71 -27.73
N GLY A 82 -1.59 19.30 -28.94
CA GLY A 82 -1.13 19.88 -30.20
C GLY A 82 0.33 19.53 -30.55
N ARG A 83 0.90 18.51 -29.90
CA ARG A 83 2.26 18.01 -30.16
C ARG A 83 2.20 16.98 -31.27
N SER A 84 2.44 17.39 -32.50
CA SER A 84 2.67 16.46 -33.62
C SER A 84 4.15 16.17 -33.75
N GLY A 85 4.56 14.93 -33.42
CA GLY A 85 5.94 14.52 -33.60
C GLY A 85 6.07 13.01 -33.57
N ALA A 86 6.54 12.43 -34.67
CA ALA A 86 7.01 11.06 -34.69
C ALA A 86 8.01 10.85 -33.56
N MET A 87 7.89 9.73 -32.85
CA MET A 87 8.92 9.27 -31.91
C MET A 87 10.27 9.19 -32.65
N ALA A 88 11.08 10.25 -32.55
CA ALA A 88 12.52 10.10 -32.73
C ALA A 88 12.95 9.18 -31.56
N ALA A 89 13.65 8.09 -31.89
CA ALA A 89 14.16 7.14 -30.93
C ALA A 89 14.80 7.91 -29.77
N ALA A 90 14.09 7.96 -28.65
CA ALA A 90 14.60 8.57 -27.45
C ALA A 90 15.83 7.75 -27.06
N GLN A 91 17.00 8.38 -27.14
CA GLN A 91 18.18 7.85 -26.48
C GLN A 91 17.81 7.66 -25.03
N VAL A 92 17.85 6.43 -24.56
CA VAL A 92 17.70 6.10 -23.17
C VAL A 92 18.70 6.98 -22.40
N PRO A 93 18.25 7.88 -21.52
CA PRO A 93 19.19 8.63 -20.72
C PRO A 93 20.02 7.61 -19.93
N GLU A 94 21.33 7.70 -19.98
CA GLU A 94 22.18 6.97 -19.06
C GLU A 94 21.67 7.27 -17.64
N ALA A 95 21.48 6.20 -16.86
CA ALA A 95 21.03 6.29 -15.48
C ALA A 95 21.88 7.34 -14.74
N PRO A 96 21.28 8.34 -14.08
CA PRO A 96 22.04 9.28 -13.28
C PRO A 96 22.70 8.50 -12.15
N GLY A 97 24.02 8.39 -12.23
CA GLY A 97 24.85 7.97 -11.12
C GLY A 97 24.68 8.96 -9.99
N GLU A 98 24.60 8.41 -8.79
CA GLU A 98 24.62 9.03 -7.47
C GLU A 98 23.29 9.57 -6.92
N ALA A 99 23.03 9.01 -5.77
CA ALA A 99 21.92 9.24 -4.86
C ALA A 99 21.54 10.73 -4.74
N ASN A 100 20.33 11.06 -5.18
CA ASN A 100 19.67 12.28 -4.77
C ASN A 100 19.36 12.19 -3.28
N LYS A 101 20.18 12.91 -2.48
CA LYS A 101 19.82 13.26 -1.11
C LYS A 101 18.48 13.99 -1.17
N ALA A 102 17.47 13.38 -0.57
CA ALA A 102 16.18 14.00 -0.37
C ALA A 102 16.40 15.39 0.25
N GLN A 103 16.24 16.43 -0.55
CA GLN A 103 16.11 17.78 -0.03
C GLN A 103 14.72 17.88 0.62
N GLY A 104 14.71 17.91 1.93
CA GLY A 104 13.52 18.16 2.71
C GLY A 104 12.84 19.44 2.25
N ARG A 105 11.66 19.30 1.64
CA ARG A 105 10.71 20.41 1.51
C ARG A 105 10.15 20.66 2.90
N THR A 106 10.70 21.66 3.59
CA THR A 106 10.11 22.23 4.79
C THR A 106 8.79 22.89 4.39
N ASN A 107 7.68 22.26 4.74
CA ASN A 107 6.39 22.93 4.77
C ASN A 107 6.33 23.75 6.06
N GLU A 108 6.84 24.95 6.02
CA GLU A 108 6.58 25.97 7.04
C GLU A 108 5.25 26.66 6.70
N THR A 109 4.19 26.26 7.39
CA THR A 109 3.08 27.16 7.73
C THR A 109 2.81 26.97 9.21
N HIS A 110 3.56 27.71 10.04
CA HIS A 110 3.29 27.85 11.46
C HIS A 110 2.16 28.88 11.65
N ASP A 111 1.04 28.36 12.15
CA ASP A 111 0.07 29.17 12.90
C ASP A 111 0.37 28.99 14.40
N PRO A 112 0.61 30.04 15.19
CA PRO A 112 1.03 29.90 16.57
C PRO A 112 -0.18 29.79 17.51
N SER A 113 -0.89 28.69 17.49
CA SER A 113 -1.71 28.30 18.62
C SER A 113 -0.90 27.33 19.51
N ASN A 114 -0.61 27.74 20.73
CA ASN A 114 0.41 27.26 21.66
C ASN A 114 0.05 25.93 22.37
N ALA A 115 -0.41 24.92 21.63
CA ALA A 115 -0.49 23.55 22.12
C ALA A 115 0.54 22.71 21.37
N PRO A 116 1.30 21.83 22.03
CA PRO A 116 2.25 20.97 21.34
C PRO A 116 1.50 20.12 20.33
N VAL A 117 1.86 20.29 19.05
CA VAL A 117 1.26 19.50 17.95
C VAL A 117 1.64 18.05 18.19
N LYS A 118 0.64 17.20 18.37
CA LYS A 118 0.87 15.75 18.54
C LYS A 118 1.28 15.18 17.19
N PRO A 119 2.35 14.36 17.13
CA PRO A 119 2.67 13.63 15.91
C PRO A 119 1.51 12.76 15.45
N ARG A 120 1.21 12.81 14.15
CA ARG A 120 0.13 12.03 13.53
C ARG A 120 0.70 10.75 12.94
N VAL A 121 0.07 9.62 13.22
CA VAL A 121 0.51 8.31 12.73
C VAL A 121 -0.62 7.62 11.96
N TYR A 122 -0.32 7.19 10.75
CA TYR A 122 -1.25 6.40 9.94
C TYR A 122 -1.11 4.93 10.31
N LEU A 123 -2.23 4.27 10.64
CA LEU A 123 -2.27 2.85 10.95
C LEU A 123 -2.57 2.08 9.67
N SER A 124 -1.55 1.41 9.14
CA SER A 124 -1.63 0.62 7.92
C SER A 124 -1.79 -0.85 8.28
N ASP A 125 -2.98 -1.40 8.13
CA ASP A 125 -3.35 -2.74 8.57
C ASP A 125 -4.52 -3.32 7.77
N VAL A 126 -4.94 -4.53 8.15
CA VAL A 126 -6.09 -5.23 7.57
C VAL A 126 -7.33 -5.23 8.46
N ILE A 127 -7.29 -4.52 9.59
CA ILE A 127 -8.41 -4.38 10.54
C ILE A 127 -9.64 -3.80 9.84
N ARG A 128 -9.44 -2.93 8.83
CA ARG A 128 -10.53 -2.39 7.99
C ARG A 128 -11.46 -3.45 7.38
N TYR A 129 -11.00 -4.69 7.28
CA TYR A 129 -11.76 -5.83 6.75
C TYR A 129 -12.40 -6.70 7.84
N GLU A 130 -12.20 -6.38 9.13
CA GLU A 130 -12.83 -7.07 10.26
C GLU A 130 -14.27 -6.58 10.46
N GLU A 131 -15.08 -7.42 11.11
CA GLU A 131 -16.47 -7.07 11.42
C GLU A 131 -16.54 -5.93 12.44
N ASP A 132 -15.67 -5.95 13.43
CA ASP A 132 -15.55 -5.01 14.53
C ASP A 132 -14.52 -3.89 14.31
N ALA A 133 -14.10 -3.66 13.06
CA ALA A 133 -13.04 -2.71 12.69
C ALA A 133 -13.17 -1.35 13.41
N ARG A 134 -14.40 -0.81 13.49
CA ARG A 134 -14.63 0.50 14.13
C ARG A 134 -14.30 0.48 15.63
N GLU A 135 -14.66 -0.59 16.32
CA GLU A 135 -14.37 -0.75 17.74
C GLU A 135 -12.86 -0.94 17.97
N VAL A 136 -12.24 -1.79 17.18
CA VAL A 136 -10.79 -2.01 17.25
C VAL A 136 -10.03 -0.72 17.01
N TYR A 137 -10.35 0.04 15.96
CA TYR A 137 -9.70 1.33 15.71
C TYR A 137 -9.97 2.35 16.81
N GLY A 138 -11.13 2.33 17.44
CA GLY A 138 -11.41 3.15 18.63
C GLY A 138 -10.39 2.90 19.74
N ARG A 139 -10.17 1.63 20.10
CA ARG A 139 -9.17 1.24 21.11
C ARG A 139 -7.74 1.61 20.70
N LEU A 140 -7.36 1.42 19.44
CA LEU A 140 -6.02 1.78 18.96
C LEU A 140 -5.79 3.29 18.98
N LYS A 141 -6.80 4.10 18.66
CA LYS A 141 -6.73 5.56 18.76
C LYS A 141 -6.55 6.02 20.21
N GLU A 142 -7.28 5.43 21.15
CA GLU A 142 -7.12 5.71 22.58
C GLU A 142 -5.71 5.34 23.07
N LEU A 143 -5.20 4.19 22.63
CA LEU A 143 -3.85 3.77 22.96
C LEU A 143 -2.81 4.73 22.40
N CYS A 144 -2.89 5.13 21.13
CA CYS A 144 -2.01 6.14 20.54
C CYS A 144 -2.06 7.46 21.32
N ALA A 145 -3.26 7.89 21.69
CA ALA A 145 -3.45 9.11 22.46
C ALA A 145 -2.78 9.05 23.84
N SER A 146 -2.77 7.89 24.51
CA SER A 146 -2.07 7.68 25.77
C SER A 146 -0.55 7.84 25.65
N TYR A 147 0.00 7.55 24.49
CA TYR A 147 1.40 7.81 24.13
C TYR A 147 1.61 9.20 23.50
N GLY A 148 0.58 10.08 23.49
CA GLY A 148 0.66 11.44 22.98
C GLY A 148 0.80 11.53 21.46
N LEU A 149 0.27 10.55 20.73
CA LEU A 149 0.16 10.52 19.28
C LEU A 149 -1.30 10.68 18.86
N GLU A 150 -1.54 11.17 17.64
CA GLU A 150 -2.83 11.17 16.98
C GLU A 150 -2.86 10.08 15.92
N ALA A 151 -3.69 9.06 16.11
CA ALA A 151 -3.84 7.98 15.13
C ALA A 151 -4.84 8.33 14.04
N VAL A 152 -4.46 8.07 12.80
CA VAL A 152 -5.28 8.17 11.59
C VAL A 152 -5.42 6.77 11.02
N THR A 153 -6.63 6.37 10.69
CA THR A 153 -6.95 5.02 10.23
C THR A 153 -7.52 5.02 8.81
N PRO A 154 -7.46 3.90 8.09
CA PRO A 154 -8.08 3.78 6.76
C PRO A 154 -9.58 4.06 6.73
N CYS A 155 -10.24 3.99 7.88
CA CYS A 155 -11.67 4.27 8.03
C CYS A 155 -11.96 5.74 8.35
N ASP A 156 -10.95 6.60 8.45
CA ASP A 156 -11.14 8.04 8.59
C ASP A 156 -11.34 8.66 7.21
N TRP A 157 -12.54 9.11 6.96
CA TRP A 157 -12.88 9.73 5.69
C TRP A 157 -12.71 11.23 5.78
N ALA A 158 -12.00 11.78 4.82
CA ALA A 158 -12.06 13.22 4.61
C ALA A 158 -13.44 13.58 4.04
N ASP A 159 -14.03 14.69 4.50
CA ASP A 159 -15.26 15.20 3.93
C ASP A 159 -15.09 15.38 2.41
N GLY A 160 -16.05 14.91 1.63
CA GLY A 160 -16.08 15.15 0.19
C GLY A 160 -15.68 13.99 -0.70
N PHE A 161 -15.83 12.73 -0.28
CA PHE A 161 -15.65 11.55 -1.14
C PHE A 161 -16.97 10.79 -1.41
N PRO A 162 -17.97 11.41 -2.07
CA PRO A 162 -19.23 10.72 -2.38
C PRO A 162 -19.04 9.54 -3.35
N GLU A 163 -17.97 9.53 -4.14
CA GLU A 163 -17.66 8.48 -5.11
C GLU A 163 -17.37 7.13 -4.46
N THR A 164 -17.07 7.08 -3.17
CA THR A 164 -16.91 5.82 -2.41
C THR A 164 -18.22 5.02 -2.30
N GLU A 165 -19.36 5.67 -2.49
CA GLU A 165 -20.69 5.06 -2.54
C GLU A 165 -21.14 4.74 -3.96
N SER A 166 -20.33 5.01 -4.98
CA SER A 166 -20.66 4.76 -6.38
C SER A 166 -20.99 3.28 -6.62
N ALA A 167 -22.01 3.03 -7.44
CA ALA A 167 -22.33 1.67 -7.87
C ALA A 167 -21.22 1.05 -8.75
N ASN A 168 -20.40 1.89 -9.39
CA ASN A 168 -19.25 1.43 -10.18
C ASN A 168 -18.06 1.11 -9.26
N PRO A 169 -17.61 -0.16 -9.16
CA PRO A 169 -16.54 -0.57 -8.25
C PRO A 169 -15.19 0.08 -8.59
N TYR A 170 -14.93 0.41 -9.85
CA TYR A 170 -13.70 1.09 -10.27
C TYR A 170 -13.66 2.54 -9.80
N VAL A 171 -14.80 3.25 -9.85
CA VAL A 171 -14.93 4.61 -9.32
C VAL A 171 -14.72 4.59 -7.80
N ARG A 172 -15.32 3.61 -7.10
CA ARG A 172 -15.08 3.42 -5.66
C ARG A 172 -13.61 3.17 -5.35
N ALA A 173 -12.94 2.30 -6.12
CA ALA A 173 -11.53 1.98 -5.92
C ALA A 173 -10.64 3.22 -6.08
N ALA A 174 -10.89 4.04 -7.09
CA ALA A 174 -10.16 5.29 -7.30
C ALA A 174 -10.35 6.27 -6.13
N ALA A 175 -11.59 6.48 -5.69
CA ALA A 175 -11.90 7.36 -4.56
C ALA A 175 -11.26 6.87 -3.24
N LEU A 176 -11.29 5.56 -2.98
CA LEU A 176 -10.61 4.95 -1.83
C LEU A 176 -9.11 5.19 -1.86
N THR A 177 -8.48 4.94 -3.01
CA THR A 177 -7.04 5.13 -3.18
C THR A 177 -6.65 6.58 -2.94
N GLU A 178 -7.40 7.53 -3.50
CA GLU A 178 -7.17 8.97 -3.27
C GLU A 178 -7.32 9.35 -1.80
N ASN A 179 -8.34 8.80 -1.10
CA ASN A 179 -8.51 9.03 0.32
C ASN A 179 -7.30 8.50 1.13
N TYR A 180 -6.83 7.29 0.86
CA TYR A 180 -5.64 6.74 1.53
C TYR A 180 -4.41 7.59 1.27
N CYS A 181 -4.19 8.06 0.04
CA CYS A 181 -3.11 9.00 -0.26
C CYS A 181 -3.18 10.27 0.59
N ARG A 182 -4.36 10.85 0.76
CA ARG A 182 -4.55 12.05 1.59
C ARG A 182 -4.30 11.78 3.07
N LEU A 183 -4.80 10.65 3.58
CA LEU A 183 -4.61 10.25 4.97
C LEU A 183 -3.11 10.05 5.28
N VAL A 184 -2.40 9.27 4.46
CA VAL A 184 -0.95 9.07 4.62
C VAL A 184 -0.19 10.39 4.51
N ARG A 185 -0.55 11.24 3.54
CA ARG A 185 0.08 12.56 3.36
C ARG A 185 -0.06 13.44 4.60
N SER A 186 -1.20 13.36 5.28
CA SER A 186 -1.49 14.14 6.48
C SER A 186 -0.78 13.67 7.75
N CYS A 187 -0.03 12.57 7.71
CA CYS A 187 0.64 11.97 8.85
C CYS A 187 2.15 12.19 8.81
N ASP A 188 2.80 12.09 9.98
CA ASP A 188 4.25 12.17 10.14
C ASP A 188 4.92 10.82 9.98
N ALA A 189 4.19 9.75 10.26
CA ALA A 189 4.67 8.38 10.19
C ALA A 189 3.58 7.39 9.77
N VAL A 190 4.01 6.19 9.35
CA VAL A 190 3.17 5.02 9.13
C VAL A 190 3.58 3.92 10.10
N ILE A 191 2.61 3.31 10.75
CA ILE A 191 2.79 2.09 11.56
C ILE A 191 2.06 0.97 10.84
N ALA A 192 2.81 -0.04 10.39
CA ALA A 192 2.34 -1.07 9.46
C ALA A 192 2.30 -2.46 10.10
N ASP A 193 1.16 -3.12 9.99
CA ASP A 193 1.01 -4.55 10.28
C ASP A 193 1.55 -5.38 9.11
N LEU A 194 2.69 -6.02 9.32
CA LEU A 194 3.35 -6.88 8.34
C LEU A 194 3.09 -8.37 8.56
N ASN A 195 2.15 -8.73 9.44
CA ASN A 195 1.76 -10.11 9.62
C ASN A 195 1.15 -10.69 8.32
N ASP A 196 1.27 -11.99 8.18
CA ASP A 196 0.76 -12.75 7.04
C ASP A 196 -0.73 -12.51 6.83
N TYR A 197 -1.09 -12.20 5.58
CA TYR A 197 -2.47 -11.99 5.14
C TYR A 197 -2.71 -12.72 3.82
N ARG A 198 -3.56 -13.74 3.83
CA ARG A 198 -3.86 -14.55 2.64
C ARG A 198 -2.63 -15.14 1.94
N GLY A 199 -1.67 -15.64 2.72
CA GLY A 199 -0.41 -16.20 2.25
C GLY A 199 0.73 -15.93 3.22
N TYR A 200 1.93 -15.79 2.73
CA TYR A 200 3.14 -15.55 3.53
C TYR A 200 3.60 -14.09 3.55
N GLU A 201 2.76 -13.19 3.06
CA GLU A 201 3.05 -11.76 3.01
C GLU A 201 1.90 -10.96 3.60
N CYS A 202 2.18 -9.71 3.96
CA CYS A 202 1.17 -8.77 4.39
C CYS A 202 0.22 -8.39 3.25
N SER A 203 -0.84 -7.65 3.55
CA SER A 203 -1.77 -7.16 2.54
C SER A 203 -1.11 -6.24 1.52
N ASN A 204 -1.50 -6.35 0.25
CA ASN A 204 -1.10 -5.43 -0.81
C ASN A 204 -1.45 -3.97 -0.48
N ASP A 205 -2.54 -3.73 0.25
CA ASP A 205 -2.92 -2.38 0.67
C ASP A 205 -1.90 -1.81 1.65
N VAL A 206 -1.42 -2.62 2.59
CA VAL A 206 -0.33 -2.24 3.50
C VAL A 206 0.95 -1.93 2.72
N GLY A 207 1.29 -2.76 1.73
CA GLY A 207 2.43 -2.52 0.84
C GLY A 207 2.31 -1.21 0.08
N PHE A 208 1.15 -0.92 -0.47
CA PHE A 208 0.88 0.32 -1.19
C PHE A 208 1.01 1.55 -0.28
N GLU A 209 0.40 1.53 0.89
CA GLU A 209 0.42 2.62 1.87
C GLU A 209 1.83 2.87 2.42
N CYS A 210 2.60 1.82 2.69
CA CYS A 210 4.01 1.93 3.07
C CYS A 210 4.85 2.54 1.95
N GLY A 211 4.63 2.12 0.70
CA GLY A 211 5.30 2.69 -0.46
C GLY A 211 5.02 4.18 -0.65
N MET A 212 3.76 4.61 -0.44
CA MET A 212 3.42 6.03 -0.43
C MET A 212 4.12 6.78 0.71
N GLY A 213 4.10 6.21 1.92
CA GLY A 213 4.77 6.80 3.08
C GLY A 213 6.27 6.97 2.84
N PHE A 214 6.93 5.96 2.24
CA PHE A 214 8.33 6.00 1.88
C PHE A 214 8.64 7.15 0.91
N GLU A 215 7.88 7.26 -0.17
CA GLU A 215 8.05 8.32 -1.17
C GLU A 215 7.86 9.71 -0.58
N MET A 216 6.88 9.86 0.32
CA MET A 216 6.62 11.11 1.02
C MET A 216 7.62 11.41 2.14
N GLY A 217 8.67 10.61 2.33
CA GLY A 217 9.68 10.78 3.38
C GLY A 217 9.16 10.58 4.80
N LYS A 218 8.07 9.83 4.97
CA LYS A 218 7.50 9.53 6.30
C LYS A 218 8.37 8.54 7.05
N LYS A 219 8.37 8.59 8.38
CA LYS A 219 8.97 7.53 9.18
C LYS A 219 8.10 6.27 9.09
N LEU A 220 8.71 5.13 8.80
CA LEU A 220 7.99 3.86 8.66
C LEU A 220 8.38 2.91 9.79
N PHE A 221 7.38 2.36 10.47
CA PHE A 221 7.53 1.35 11.51
C PHE A 221 6.70 0.12 11.16
N GLY A 222 7.34 -1.02 11.02
CA GLY A 222 6.66 -2.29 10.79
C GLY A 222 6.65 -3.14 12.05
N TYR A 223 5.60 -3.92 12.26
CA TYR A 223 5.56 -4.95 13.28
C TYR A 223 5.04 -6.27 12.73
N MET A 224 5.52 -7.35 13.28
CA MET A 224 5.06 -8.71 12.98
C MET A 224 5.41 -9.65 14.14
N ARG A 225 4.63 -10.73 14.25
CA ARG A 225 4.80 -11.70 15.34
C ARG A 225 6.00 -12.62 15.16
N ASP A 226 6.40 -12.86 13.93
CA ASP A 226 7.52 -13.75 13.56
C ASP A 226 8.51 -13.00 12.67
N THR A 227 9.61 -12.57 13.27
CA THR A 227 10.67 -11.81 12.58
C THR A 227 11.80 -12.70 12.08
N ARG A 228 11.63 -14.01 12.04
CA ARG A 228 12.60 -14.89 11.35
C ARG A 228 12.67 -14.50 9.87
N PRO A 229 13.83 -14.68 9.22
CA PRO A 229 13.97 -14.44 7.78
C PRO A 229 12.92 -15.19 6.94
N CYS A 230 12.50 -14.60 5.82
CA CYS A 230 11.52 -15.21 4.91
C CYS A 230 11.90 -16.63 4.53
N ILE A 231 13.18 -16.89 4.30
CA ILE A 231 13.70 -18.24 3.96
C ILE A 231 13.46 -19.28 5.06
N GLU A 232 13.33 -18.88 6.31
CA GLU A 232 13.05 -19.79 7.43
C GLU A 232 11.55 -20.01 7.67
N LYS A 233 10.71 -19.10 7.16
CA LYS A 233 9.27 -19.13 7.39
C LYS A 233 8.50 -19.75 6.23
N ILE A 234 8.93 -19.47 5.01
CA ILE A 234 8.20 -19.87 3.79
C ILE A 234 8.65 -21.29 3.40
N PRO A 235 7.74 -22.28 3.34
CA PRO A 235 8.06 -23.60 2.84
C PRO A 235 8.58 -23.52 1.40
N HIS A 236 9.75 -24.11 1.15
CA HIS A 236 10.41 -24.01 -0.13
C HIS A 236 11.17 -25.29 -0.50
N LEU A 237 11.48 -25.41 -1.80
CA LEU A 237 12.32 -26.44 -2.39
C LEU A 237 13.53 -25.78 -3.03
N GLY A 238 14.60 -26.56 -3.24
CA GLY A 238 15.81 -26.09 -3.90
C GLY A 238 17.00 -25.92 -2.96
N GLU A 239 18.16 -25.61 -3.54
CA GLU A 239 19.42 -25.42 -2.81
C GLU A 239 19.96 -24.02 -3.04
N ALA A 240 20.61 -23.49 -2.07
CA ALA A 240 21.37 -22.24 -1.86
C ALA A 240 21.26 -21.05 -2.84
N ALA A 241 20.92 -21.25 -4.09
CA ALA A 241 20.82 -20.15 -5.08
C ALA A 241 19.41 -19.98 -5.67
N GLU A 242 18.53 -20.97 -5.54
CA GLU A 242 17.20 -20.95 -6.14
C GLU A 242 16.17 -21.62 -5.22
N PHE A 243 15.86 -20.97 -4.11
CA PHE A 243 14.75 -21.39 -3.27
C PHE A 243 13.41 -21.00 -3.91
N ARG A 244 12.54 -21.99 -4.13
CA ARG A 244 11.20 -21.75 -4.69
C ARG A 244 10.13 -22.27 -3.76
N ASP A 245 9.10 -21.48 -3.54
CA ASP A 245 7.92 -21.90 -2.80
C ASP A 245 7.12 -22.96 -3.59
N MET A 246 6.03 -23.42 -2.99
CA MET A 246 5.16 -24.44 -3.59
C MET A 246 4.41 -23.94 -4.83
N THR A 247 4.41 -22.65 -5.10
CA THR A 247 3.83 -22.03 -6.31
C THR A 247 4.85 -21.79 -7.42
N GLY A 248 6.14 -22.03 -7.13
CA GLY A 248 7.26 -21.83 -8.04
C GLY A 248 7.86 -20.43 -8.02
N CYS A 249 7.41 -19.56 -7.10
CA CYS A 249 8.00 -18.24 -6.90
C CYS A 249 9.29 -18.32 -6.10
N ASN A 250 10.23 -17.39 -6.35
CA ASN A 250 11.45 -17.30 -5.56
C ASN A 250 11.13 -16.92 -4.12
N VAL A 251 11.75 -17.59 -3.16
CA VAL A 251 11.77 -17.20 -1.75
C VAL A 251 13.00 -16.34 -1.51
N GLU A 252 12.80 -15.11 -1.08
CA GLU A 252 13.90 -14.18 -0.82
C GLU A 252 14.77 -14.62 0.35
N ASN A 253 16.08 -14.51 0.17
CA ASN A 253 17.08 -14.89 1.17
C ASN A 253 18.03 -13.71 1.48
N PHE A 254 17.47 -12.57 1.86
CA PHE A 254 18.20 -11.36 2.24
C PHE A 254 18.33 -11.17 3.75
N ASN A 255 17.99 -12.19 4.53
CA ASN A 255 17.95 -12.14 5.99
C ASN A 255 16.95 -11.11 6.55
N TYR A 256 15.89 -10.81 5.79
CA TYR A 256 14.78 -9.96 6.23
C TYR A 256 13.56 -10.80 6.60
N PRO A 257 12.77 -10.34 7.59
CA PRO A 257 11.55 -11.04 8.01
C PRO A 257 10.36 -10.83 7.07
N ALA A 258 10.44 -9.86 6.18
CA ALA A 258 9.50 -9.58 5.10
C ALA A 258 10.29 -9.42 3.80
N ASN A 259 9.62 -9.22 2.67
CA ASN A 259 10.31 -9.04 1.40
C ASN A 259 11.26 -7.83 1.43
N LEU A 260 12.18 -7.81 0.47
CA LEU A 260 13.27 -6.83 0.40
C LEU A 260 12.79 -5.37 0.49
N MET A 261 11.64 -5.05 -0.10
CA MET A 261 11.11 -3.68 -0.13
C MET A 261 10.76 -3.18 1.27
N PHE A 262 10.13 -4.02 2.11
CA PHE A 262 9.90 -3.69 3.51
C PHE A 262 11.19 -3.69 4.34
N GLY A 263 12.00 -4.76 4.21
CA GLY A 263 13.22 -4.92 4.99
C GLY A 263 14.22 -3.78 4.80
N SER A 264 14.26 -3.17 3.61
CA SER A 264 15.16 -2.06 3.29
C SER A 264 14.58 -0.67 3.53
N SER A 265 13.25 -0.53 3.63
CA SER A 265 12.59 0.79 3.71
C SER A 265 12.14 1.19 5.10
N MET A 266 12.04 0.23 6.03
CA MET A 266 11.52 0.51 7.37
C MET A 266 12.21 -0.28 8.48
N LYS A 267 11.95 0.13 9.72
CA LYS A 267 12.31 -0.64 10.90
C LYS A 267 11.20 -1.65 11.20
N ILE A 268 11.53 -2.94 11.21
CA ILE A 268 10.60 -4.02 11.53
C ILE A 268 10.90 -4.54 12.93
N TYR A 269 9.86 -4.63 13.74
CA TYR A 269 9.96 -5.06 15.14
C TYR A 269 9.12 -6.32 15.37
N GLU A 270 9.63 -7.20 16.22
CA GLU A 270 8.85 -8.33 16.71
C GLU A 270 7.86 -7.88 17.78
N GLY A 271 6.62 -8.39 17.65
CA GLY A 271 5.56 -8.13 18.61
C GLY A 271 4.25 -7.70 17.96
N ASP A 272 3.39 -7.10 18.77
CA ASP A 272 2.10 -6.56 18.39
C ASP A 272 2.10 -5.02 18.39
N PHE A 273 0.95 -4.44 18.10
CA PHE A 273 0.80 -2.99 18.01
C PHE A 273 1.12 -2.26 19.32
N GLU A 274 0.74 -2.84 20.47
CA GLU A 274 0.97 -2.25 21.80
C GLU A 274 2.46 -2.06 22.09
N GLN A 275 3.28 -3.02 21.66
CA GLN A 275 4.73 -2.97 21.87
C GLN A 275 5.42 -1.97 20.93
N ILE A 276 4.87 -1.80 19.73
CA ILE A 276 5.44 -0.89 18.72
C ILE A 276 5.10 0.56 19.00
N ILE A 277 3.88 0.85 19.47
CA ILE A 277 3.44 2.23 19.67
C ILE A 277 4.31 2.99 20.64
N GLU A 278 4.80 2.34 21.70
CA GLU A 278 5.74 2.95 22.66
C GLU A 278 7.04 3.37 21.96
N ARG A 279 7.61 2.49 21.14
CA ARG A 279 8.86 2.75 20.40
C ARG A 279 8.68 3.85 19.37
N ALA A 280 7.60 3.79 18.60
CA ALA A 280 7.28 4.82 17.61
C ALA A 280 7.08 6.19 18.29
N ALA A 281 6.35 6.24 19.40
CA ALA A 281 6.14 7.47 20.16
C ALA A 281 7.46 8.07 20.67
N LYS A 282 8.37 7.24 21.14
CA LYS A 282 9.68 7.68 21.60
C LYS A 282 10.52 8.26 20.46
N GLU A 283 10.51 7.63 19.29
CA GLU A 283 11.27 8.10 18.12
C GLU A 283 10.64 9.33 17.42
N LEU A 284 9.34 9.54 17.58
CA LEU A 284 8.64 10.68 16.97
C LEU A 284 8.73 11.95 17.82
N LYS A 285 8.97 11.81 19.14
CA LYS A 285 9.04 12.92 20.08
C LYS A 285 10.47 13.34 20.45
N GLY A 286 11.45 12.47 20.20
CA GLY A 286 12.88 12.73 20.47
C GLY A 286 13.57 13.39 19.34
#